data_14a8a33a6e75ca342983cf92b5b3b094
#
_entry.id   14a8a33a6e75ca342983cf92b5b3b094
#
_cell.length_a   1.000
_cell.length_b   1.000
_cell.length_c   1.000
_cell.angle_alpha   90.00
_cell.angle_beta   90.00
_cell.angle_gamma   90.00
#
_symmetry.space_group_name_H-M   'P 1'
#
loop_
_entity.id
_entity.type
_entity.pdbx_description
1 polymer ?
#
loop_
_entity_poly.entity_id
_entity_poly.type
_entity_poly.pdbx_seq_one_letter_code
_entity_poly.pdbx_strand_id
1 'polypeptide(L)'
;WLKNNLAAGGAYKIERWQPGQEVVFMRNDDWQNGPLPKIKRVIRRIIPSAGNRRALLERGDADISFDLPPKDFAELATSPKLTVIGTAIENAMVYLGMNVNEKPFNDVKVRQAVAWALPYQQIMDSVMFGRALPLFGGADNLSKGSYWPQKDGYKTDIAKAKALMAEAGYADGFETTLSFDLGMA
;
A
#
# COMPACT_ATOMS: atom_id res chain seq x y z
N TRP A 1 4.86 -29.27 -17.49
CA TRP A 1 6.16 -29.39 -16.84
C TRP A 1 6.41 -28.19 -15.92
N LEU A 2 6.35 -26.94 -16.36
CA LEU A 2 6.59 -25.73 -15.57
C LEU A 2 5.69 -25.58 -14.33
N LYS A 3 4.53 -26.21 -14.31
CA LYS A 3 3.63 -26.19 -13.14
C LYS A 3 4.25 -26.82 -11.89
N ASN A 4 5.13 -27.81 -12.07
CA ASN A 4 5.73 -28.59 -11.01
C ASN A 4 7.28 -28.58 -11.03
N ASN A 5 7.88 -27.86 -11.96
CA ASN A 5 9.31 -27.78 -12.14
C ASN A 5 9.73 -26.31 -12.35
N LEU A 6 10.87 -25.97 -11.84
CA LEU A 6 11.45 -24.64 -12.03
C LEU A 6 12.74 -24.75 -12.83
N ALA A 7 12.79 -24.10 -13.98
CA ALA A 7 14.02 -23.86 -14.72
C ALA A 7 14.46 -22.44 -14.46
N ALA A 8 15.25 -22.22 -13.43
CA ALA A 8 15.74 -20.92 -13.05
C ALA A 8 17.26 -20.89 -13.01
N GLY A 9 17.88 -19.92 -13.68
CA GLY A 9 19.31 -19.65 -13.66
C GLY A 9 19.71 -18.62 -12.61
N GLY A 10 18.96 -18.46 -11.51
CA GLY A 10 19.21 -17.50 -10.46
C GLY A 10 20.22 -17.95 -9.42
N ALA A 11 20.60 -17.02 -8.53
CA ALA A 11 21.49 -17.28 -7.40
C ALA A 11 20.90 -18.24 -6.35
N TYR A 12 19.60 -18.50 -6.43
CA TYR A 12 18.87 -19.46 -5.61
C TYR A 12 18.02 -20.39 -6.46
N LYS A 13 17.87 -21.63 -6.00
CA LYS A 13 16.97 -22.67 -6.52
C LYS A 13 15.85 -22.91 -5.51
N ILE A 14 14.64 -23.24 -5.95
CA ILE A 14 13.55 -23.65 -5.05
C ILE A 14 13.85 -25.07 -4.55
N GLU A 15 13.96 -25.21 -3.24
CA GLU A 15 14.08 -26.52 -2.56
C GLU A 15 12.68 -27.13 -2.34
N ARG A 16 11.73 -26.29 -1.88
CA ARG A 16 10.36 -26.71 -1.56
C ARG A 16 9.39 -25.57 -1.75
N TRP A 17 8.23 -25.85 -2.27
CA TRP A 17 7.12 -24.92 -2.37
C TRP A 17 5.84 -25.57 -1.84
N GLN A 18 5.26 -24.97 -0.83
CA GLN A 18 3.95 -25.32 -0.28
C GLN A 18 3.01 -24.13 -0.52
N PRO A 19 2.10 -24.22 -1.52
CA PRO A 19 1.19 -23.13 -1.85
C PRO A 19 0.42 -22.65 -0.63
N GLY A 20 0.34 -21.32 -0.45
CA GLY A 20 -0.35 -20.68 0.67
C GLY A 20 0.37 -20.78 2.04
N GLN A 21 1.51 -21.44 2.13
CA GLN A 21 2.24 -21.62 3.37
C GLN A 21 3.66 -21.07 3.30
N GLU A 22 4.53 -21.68 2.50
CA GLU A 22 5.92 -21.25 2.41
C GLU A 22 6.61 -21.62 1.09
N VAL A 23 7.67 -20.89 0.79
CA VAL A 23 8.66 -21.26 -0.24
C VAL A 23 10.02 -21.31 0.42
N VAL A 24 10.76 -22.39 0.19
CA VAL A 24 12.13 -22.58 0.66
C VAL A 24 13.09 -22.49 -0.52
N PHE A 25 14.07 -21.63 -0.38
CA PHE A 25 15.11 -21.42 -1.38
C PHE A 25 16.45 -21.91 -0.84
N MET A 26 17.20 -22.62 -1.68
CA MET A 26 18.59 -23.00 -1.44
C MET A 26 19.49 -22.25 -2.39
N ARG A 27 20.66 -21.82 -1.89
CA ARG A 27 21.67 -21.18 -2.73
C ARG A 27 22.08 -22.12 -3.88
N ASN A 28 22.17 -21.54 -5.06
CA ASN A 28 22.69 -22.21 -6.23
C ASN A 28 24.21 -22.09 -6.26
N ASP A 29 24.92 -23.12 -5.82
CA ASP A 29 26.39 -23.09 -5.81
C ASP A 29 27.01 -23.12 -7.21
N ASP A 30 26.22 -23.43 -8.25
CA ASP A 30 26.61 -23.33 -9.68
C ASP A 30 26.36 -21.93 -10.28
N TRP A 31 25.99 -20.93 -9.45
CA TRP A 31 25.76 -19.55 -9.89
C TRP A 31 27.04 -18.90 -10.39
N GLN A 32 27.02 -18.37 -11.64
CA GLN A 32 28.20 -17.80 -12.31
C GLN A 32 28.06 -16.31 -12.68
N ASN A 33 26.86 -15.73 -12.54
CA ASN A 33 26.61 -14.34 -12.99
C ASN A 33 26.82 -13.31 -11.87
N GLY A 34 27.68 -13.61 -10.87
CA GLY A 34 28.02 -12.74 -9.77
C GLY A 34 28.55 -13.47 -8.56
N PRO A 35 28.83 -12.79 -7.46
CA PRO A 35 29.31 -13.41 -6.24
C PRO A 35 28.24 -14.35 -5.64
N LEU A 36 28.65 -15.45 -5.06
CA LEU A 36 27.74 -16.34 -4.36
C LEU A 36 27.10 -15.63 -3.16
N PRO A 37 25.78 -15.73 -2.97
CA PRO A 37 25.13 -15.21 -1.78
C PRO A 37 25.70 -15.82 -0.50
N LYS A 38 25.85 -15.04 0.55
CA LYS A 38 26.34 -15.51 1.85
C LYS A 38 25.33 -16.40 2.55
N ILE A 39 24.02 -16.12 2.38
CA ILE A 39 22.92 -16.88 2.98
C ILE A 39 22.70 -18.13 2.13
N LYS A 40 22.81 -19.29 2.76
CA LYS A 40 22.66 -20.58 2.05
C LYS A 40 21.20 -20.98 1.87
N ARG A 41 20.31 -20.62 2.81
CA ARG A 41 18.90 -21.04 2.81
C ARG A 41 18.00 -19.89 3.22
N VAL A 42 16.93 -19.67 2.47
CA VAL A 42 15.93 -18.64 2.75
C VAL A 42 14.56 -19.31 2.82
N ILE A 43 13.83 -19.09 3.91
CA ILE A 43 12.46 -19.58 4.10
C ILE A 43 11.52 -18.37 4.04
N ARG A 44 10.70 -18.31 3.01
CA ARG A 44 9.64 -17.29 2.87
C ARG A 44 8.31 -17.88 3.31
N ARG A 45 7.83 -17.49 4.49
CA ARG A 45 6.52 -17.89 5.01
C ARG A 45 5.45 -16.89 4.62
N ILE A 46 4.26 -17.40 4.34
CA ILE A 46 3.06 -16.59 4.07
C ILE A 46 2.28 -16.45 5.38
N ILE A 47 2.30 -15.25 5.94
CA ILE A 47 1.63 -14.93 7.21
C ILE A 47 0.69 -13.75 6.94
N PRO A 48 -0.63 -14.00 6.76
CA PRO A 48 -1.57 -12.95 6.38
C PRO A 48 -1.69 -11.81 7.40
N SER A 49 -1.70 -12.14 8.69
CA SER A 49 -1.84 -11.15 9.78
C SER A 49 -0.59 -10.28 9.92
N ALA A 50 -0.73 -8.97 9.73
CA ALA A 50 0.35 -7.99 9.93
C ALA A 50 0.84 -8.00 11.39
N GLY A 51 -0.06 -8.09 12.38
CA GLY A 51 0.30 -8.17 13.79
C GLY A 51 1.14 -9.40 14.12
N ASN A 52 0.83 -10.57 13.52
CA ASN A 52 1.64 -11.77 13.69
C ASN A 52 3.01 -11.60 13.03
N ARG A 53 3.11 -10.99 11.84
CA ARG A 53 4.40 -10.70 11.18
C ARG A 53 5.27 -9.79 12.03
N ARG A 54 4.67 -8.74 12.59
CA ARG A 54 5.34 -7.82 13.53
C ARG A 54 5.85 -8.56 14.77
N ALA A 55 5.00 -9.35 15.43
CA ALA A 55 5.38 -10.09 16.63
C ALA A 55 6.53 -11.08 16.40
N LEU A 56 6.56 -11.75 15.25
CA LEU A 56 7.67 -12.65 14.88
C LEU A 56 8.98 -11.87 14.69
N LEU A 57 8.92 -10.70 14.06
CA LEU A 57 10.08 -9.84 13.86
C LEU A 57 10.63 -9.30 15.19
N GLU A 58 9.77 -8.80 16.08
CA GLU A 58 10.17 -8.28 17.40
C GLU A 58 10.80 -9.33 18.30
N ARG A 59 10.37 -10.60 18.20
CA ARG A 59 10.97 -11.73 18.94
C ARG A 59 12.23 -12.28 18.29
N GLY A 60 12.53 -11.94 17.05
CA GLY A 60 13.63 -12.50 16.28
C GLY A 60 13.34 -13.90 15.69
N ASP A 61 12.06 -14.30 15.64
CA ASP A 61 11.60 -15.53 14.97
C ASP A 61 11.49 -15.35 13.44
N ALA A 62 11.58 -14.12 12.98
CA ALA A 62 11.70 -13.75 11.58
C ALA A 62 12.80 -12.68 11.43
N ASP A 63 13.64 -12.84 10.42
CA ASP A 63 14.74 -11.91 10.12
C ASP A 63 14.25 -10.69 9.32
N ILE A 64 13.25 -10.86 8.44
CA ILE A 64 12.72 -9.83 7.56
C ILE A 64 11.20 -9.94 7.49
N SER A 65 10.52 -8.81 7.51
CA SER A 65 9.10 -8.69 7.22
C SER A 65 8.86 -7.60 6.19
N PHE A 66 7.88 -7.81 5.31
CA PHE A 66 7.43 -6.85 4.30
C PHE A 66 6.00 -6.43 4.59
N ASP A 67 5.60 -5.30 4.00
CA ASP A 67 4.20 -4.84 3.94
C ASP A 67 3.52 -4.77 5.31
N LEU A 68 4.22 -4.20 6.29
CA LEU A 68 3.61 -3.83 7.55
C LEU A 68 2.84 -2.51 7.40
N PRO A 69 1.77 -2.27 8.19
CA PRO A 69 1.06 -1.01 8.19
C PRO A 69 1.97 0.19 8.46
N PRO A 70 1.67 1.38 7.92
CA PRO A 70 2.49 2.58 8.13
C PRO A 70 2.76 2.92 9.60
N LYS A 71 1.78 2.66 10.47
CA LYS A 71 1.93 2.81 11.93
C LYS A 71 3.04 1.92 12.47
N ASP A 72 3.06 0.64 12.08
CA ASP A 72 4.08 -0.29 12.55
C ASP A 72 5.48 0.11 12.09
N PHE A 73 5.61 0.62 10.87
CA PHE A 73 6.88 1.19 10.39
C PHE A 73 7.36 2.34 11.27
N ALA A 74 6.46 3.25 11.66
CA ALA A 74 6.81 4.39 12.50
C ALA A 74 7.27 3.94 13.90
N GLU A 75 6.56 3.00 14.51
CA GLU A 75 6.88 2.46 15.82
C GLU A 75 8.18 1.63 15.81
N LEU A 76 8.33 0.71 14.85
CA LEU A 76 9.50 -0.16 14.75
C LEU A 76 10.79 0.61 14.41
N ALA A 77 10.68 1.77 13.75
CA ALA A 77 11.83 2.62 13.47
C ALA A 77 12.52 3.17 14.74
N THR A 78 11.82 3.16 15.88
CA THR A 78 12.41 3.54 17.17
C THR A 78 13.12 2.41 17.88
N SER A 79 13.02 1.18 17.41
CA SER A 79 13.62 0.01 18.02
C SER A 79 15.13 -0.07 17.71
N PRO A 80 16.00 -0.19 18.72
CA PRO A 80 17.44 -0.34 18.50
C PRO A 80 17.82 -1.72 17.92
N LYS A 81 16.87 -2.67 17.90
CA LYS A 81 17.09 -4.05 17.43
C LYS A 81 16.72 -4.24 15.96
N LEU A 82 16.02 -3.29 15.36
CA LEU A 82 15.46 -3.42 14.03
C LEU A 82 15.97 -2.31 13.12
N THR A 83 16.17 -2.66 11.85
CA THR A 83 16.41 -1.68 10.80
C THR A 83 15.18 -1.57 9.92
N VAL A 84 14.56 -0.40 9.89
CA VAL A 84 13.41 -0.12 9.04
C VAL A 84 13.89 0.55 7.76
N ILE A 85 13.63 -0.08 6.63
CA ILE A 85 13.99 0.44 5.31
C ILE A 85 12.69 0.78 4.57
N GLY A 86 12.51 2.05 4.26
CA GLY A 86 11.42 2.53 3.40
C GLY A 86 11.97 2.92 2.04
N THR A 87 11.40 2.36 0.97
CA THR A 87 11.68 2.74 -0.40
C THR A 87 10.46 3.42 -1.00
N ALA A 88 10.66 4.46 -1.80
CA ALA A 88 9.57 5.07 -2.55
C ALA A 88 9.05 4.08 -3.60
N ILE A 89 7.73 3.92 -3.65
CA ILE A 89 7.05 3.13 -4.68
C ILE A 89 6.41 4.13 -5.65
N GLU A 90 7.12 4.42 -6.73
CA GLU A 90 6.75 5.50 -7.65
C GLU A 90 5.53 5.18 -8.53
N ASN A 91 5.17 3.90 -8.66
CA ASN A 91 4.06 3.42 -9.48
C ASN A 91 2.91 2.81 -8.67
N ALA A 92 2.84 3.07 -7.36
CA ALA A 92 1.74 2.65 -6.52
C ALA A 92 0.83 3.83 -6.14
N MET A 93 -0.47 3.62 -6.20
CA MET A 93 -1.48 4.62 -5.89
C MET A 93 -2.58 4.01 -5.03
N VAL A 94 -2.93 4.71 -3.96
CA VAL A 94 -4.15 4.44 -3.19
C VAL A 94 -5.24 5.36 -3.72
N TYR A 95 -6.37 4.81 -4.11
CA TYR A 95 -7.47 5.56 -4.70
C TYR A 95 -8.83 5.09 -4.20
N LEU A 96 -9.80 5.97 -4.24
CA LEU A 96 -11.22 5.67 -4.05
C LEU A 96 -11.89 5.61 -5.42
N GLY A 97 -12.22 4.39 -5.88
CA GLY A 97 -12.92 4.18 -7.15
C GLY A 97 -14.43 4.33 -6.97
N MET A 98 -15.09 5.04 -7.88
CA MET A 98 -16.54 5.23 -7.91
C MET A 98 -17.09 4.70 -9.23
N ASN A 99 -18.11 3.82 -9.19
CA ASN A 99 -18.75 3.32 -10.40
C ASN A 99 -19.63 4.40 -11.03
N VAL A 100 -19.16 4.98 -12.13
CA VAL A 100 -19.84 6.07 -12.81
C VAL A 100 -21.11 5.66 -13.56
N ASN A 101 -21.39 4.36 -13.69
CA ASN A 101 -22.59 3.85 -14.31
C ASN A 101 -23.73 3.60 -13.32
N GLU A 102 -23.44 3.71 -12.02
CA GLU A 102 -24.39 3.41 -10.96
C GLU A 102 -24.75 4.68 -10.15
N LYS A 103 -26.02 4.76 -9.74
CA LYS A 103 -26.44 5.83 -8.82
C LYS A 103 -25.85 5.58 -7.43
N PRO A 104 -25.48 6.63 -6.69
CA PRO A 104 -25.56 8.06 -7.09
C PRO A 104 -24.30 8.54 -7.84
N PHE A 105 -23.29 7.70 -8.06
CA PHE A 105 -21.99 8.08 -8.62
C PHE A 105 -22.00 8.37 -10.12
N ASN A 106 -23.13 8.14 -10.82
CA ASN A 106 -23.33 8.60 -12.19
C ASN A 106 -23.42 10.13 -12.27
N ASP A 107 -23.78 10.83 -11.18
CA ASP A 107 -23.72 12.29 -11.11
C ASP A 107 -22.31 12.77 -10.75
N VAL A 108 -21.78 13.67 -11.57
CA VAL A 108 -20.46 14.27 -11.36
C VAL A 108 -20.38 15.09 -10.08
N LYS A 109 -21.48 15.76 -9.68
CA LYS A 109 -21.52 16.56 -8.45
C LYS A 109 -21.36 15.70 -7.21
N VAL A 110 -21.96 14.50 -7.20
CA VAL A 110 -21.77 13.53 -6.11
C VAL A 110 -20.30 13.10 -6.02
N ARG A 111 -19.67 12.78 -7.14
CA ARG A 111 -18.24 12.41 -7.14
C ARG A 111 -17.34 13.54 -6.66
N GLN A 112 -17.64 14.77 -7.11
CA GLN A 112 -16.92 15.97 -6.64
C GLN A 112 -17.16 16.21 -5.15
N ALA A 113 -18.39 16.05 -4.68
CA ALA A 113 -18.72 16.18 -3.25
C ALA A 113 -17.90 15.22 -2.38
N VAL A 114 -17.80 13.95 -2.78
CA VAL A 114 -16.96 12.96 -2.10
C VAL A 114 -15.51 13.43 -2.09
N ALA A 115 -14.98 13.87 -3.23
CA ALA A 115 -13.59 14.35 -3.32
C ALA A 115 -13.33 15.56 -2.40
N TRP A 116 -14.25 16.53 -2.29
CA TRP A 116 -14.13 17.67 -1.37
C TRP A 116 -14.34 17.30 0.10
N ALA A 117 -15.00 16.17 0.39
CA ALA A 117 -15.22 15.71 1.76
C ALA A 117 -14.04 14.94 2.36
N LEU A 118 -13.13 14.40 1.55
CA LEU A 118 -12.01 13.61 2.04
C LEU A 118 -11.07 14.44 2.92
N PRO A 119 -10.71 13.96 4.12
CA PRO A 119 -9.79 14.65 5.04
C PRO A 119 -8.33 14.37 4.65
N TYR A 120 -7.88 14.88 3.51
CA TYR A 120 -6.57 14.56 2.90
C TYR A 120 -5.40 14.69 3.87
N GLN A 121 -5.29 15.83 4.58
CA GLN A 121 -4.18 16.04 5.50
C GLN A 121 -4.19 15.04 6.65
N GLN A 122 -5.37 14.76 7.22
CA GLN A 122 -5.51 13.79 8.30
C GLN A 122 -5.15 12.37 7.84
N ILE A 123 -5.53 12.01 6.59
CA ILE A 123 -5.14 10.71 6.00
C ILE A 123 -3.61 10.64 5.89
N MET A 124 -2.96 11.67 5.35
CA MET A 124 -1.51 11.70 5.19
C MET A 124 -0.77 11.60 6.53
N ASP A 125 -1.23 12.35 7.54
CA ASP A 125 -0.55 12.44 8.82
C ASP A 125 -0.84 11.24 9.73
N SER A 126 -2.13 10.86 9.87
CA SER A 126 -2.56 9.91 10.90
C SER A 126 -2.72 8.48 10.40
N VAL A 127 -2.98 8.27 9.10
CA VAL A 127 -3.14 6.94 8.51
C VAL A 127 -1.86 6.53 7.81
N MET A 128 -1.30 7.40 6.99
CA MET A 128 -0.10 7.13 6.21
C MET A 128 1.21 7.45 6.94
N PHE A 129 1.14 8.11 8.10
CA PHE A 129 2.32 8.49 8.90
C PHE A 129 3.40 9.21 8.08
N GLY A 130 2.98 10.11 7.19
CA GLY A 130 3.86 10.85 6.29
C GLY A 130 4.51 10.01 5.19
N ARG A 131 4.06 8.76 4.95
CA ARG A 131 4.63 7.83 3.97
C ARG A 131 3.93 7.86 2.61
N ALA A 132 3.02 8.78 2.40
CA ALA A 132 2.35 9.00 1.12
C ALA A 132 2.40 10.47 0.74
N LEU A 133 2.31 10.72 -0.54
CA LEU A 133 2.20 12.05 -1.11
C LEU A 133 0.86 12.18 -1.83
N PRO A 134 0.23 13.35 -1.85
CA PRO A 134 -0.96 13.55 -2.65
C PRO A 134 -0.61 13.38 -4.12
N LEU A 135 -1.40 12.57 -4.84
CA LEU A 135 -1.20 12.37 -6.28
C LEU A 135 -1.40 13.67 -7.05
N PHE A 136 -2.43 14.43 -6.66
CA PHE A 136 -2.75 15.72 -7.24
C PHE A 136 -2.45 16.83 -6.23
N GLY A 137 -1.74 17.82 -6.66
CA GLY A 137 -1.47 19.00 -5.85
C GLY A 137 -1.60 20.25 -6.71
N GLY A 138 -1.90 21.38 -6.09
CA GLY A 138 -1.85 22.68 -6.73
C GLY A 138 -0.45 22.99 -7.26
N ALA A 139 -0.33 23.97 -8.15
CA ALA A 139 0.94 24.45 -8.70
C ALA A 139 1.97 24.79 -7.61
N ASP A 140 1.52 25.22 -6.44
CA ASP A 140 2.35 25.58 -5.28
C ASP A 140 3.05 24.38 -4.63
N ASN A 141 2.61 23.16 -4.95
CA ASN A 141 3.17 21.92 -4.38
C ASN A 141 4.18 21.21 -5.30
N LEU A 142 4.46 21.74 -6.46
CA LEU A 142 5.44 21.17 -7.41
C LEU A 142 6.82 20.93 -6.79
N SER A 143 7.25 21.83 -5.91
CA SER A 143 8.53 21.73 -5.20
C SER A 143 8.48 20.88 -3.94
N LYS A 144 7.28 20.43 -3.50
CA LYS A 144 7.06 19.72 -2.23
C LYS A 144 6.60 18.28 -2.40
N GLY A 145 6.80 17.69 -3.57
CA GLY A 145 6.56 16.26 -3.77
C GLY A 145 5.13 15.88 -4.10
N SER A 146 4.38 16.74 -4.77
CA SER A 146 3.16 16.34 -5.45
C SER A 146 3.54 15.54 -6.70
N TYR A 147 3.04 14.31 -6.81
CA TYR A 147 3.43 13.41 -7.91
C TYR A 147 2.88 13.88 -9.27
N TRP A 148 1.68 14.48 -9.26
CA TRP A 148 1.02 15.01 -10.45
C TRP A 148 0.48 16.41 -10.16
N PRO A 149 1.22 17.46 -10.49
CA PRO A 149 0.78 18.81 -10.21
C PRO A 149 -0.41 19.17 -11.12
N GLN A 150 -1.55 19.44 -10.51
CA GLN A 150 -2.72 19.98 -11.18
C GLN A 150 -3.19 21.24 -10.44
N LYS A 151 -3.57 22.26 -11.19
CA LYS A 151 -4.10 23.53 -10.65
C LYS A 151 -5.33 23.32 -9.76
N ASP A 152 -6.10 22.26 -10.03
CA ASP A 152 -7.40 22.00 -9.41
C ASP A 152 -7.34 20.81 -8.43
N GLY A 153 -6.25 20.68 -7.68
CA GLY A 153 -6.14 19.69 -6.62
C GLY A 153 -7.27 19.85 -5.60
N TYR A 154 -7.90 18.72 -5.25
CA TYR A 154 -8.90 18.72 -4.19
C TYR A 154 -8.25 18.97 -2.83
N LYS A 155 -8.96 19.69 -1.99
CA LYS A 155 -8.67 19.87 -0.57
C LYS A 155 -9.95 19.62 0.22
N THR A 156 -9.85 19.36 1.51
CA THR A 156 -11.03 19.17 2.35
C THR A 156 -11.82 20.47 2.45
N ASP A 157 -13.06 20.42 2.00
CA ASP A 157 -14.05 21.52 2.10
C ASP A 157 -15.44 20.94 2.26
N ILE A 158 -15.85 20.77 3.50
CA ILE A 158 -17.14 20.14 3.85
C ILE A 158 -18.32 21.01 3.44
N ALA A 159 -18.18 22.34 3.48
CA ALA A 159 -19.26 23.24 3.06
C ALA A 159 -19.54 23.06 1.57
N LYS A 160 -18.50 23.06 0.76
CA LYS A 160 -18.59 22.82 -0.69
C LYS A 160 -19.12 21.41 -1.00
N ALA A 161 -18.66 20.40 -0.28
CA ALA A 161 -19.17 19.03 -0.43
C ALA A 161 -20.69 18.96 -0.19
N LYS A 162 -21.17 19.55 0.91
CA LYS A 162 -22.61 19.60 1.23
C LYS A 162 -23.43 20.37 0.17
N ALA A 163 -22.91 21.49 -0.31
CA ALA A 163 -23.57 22.24 -1.37
C ALA A 163 -23.74 21.41 -2.65
N LEU A 164 -22.69 20.72 -3.09
CA LEU A 164 -22.73 19.83 -4.25
C LEU A 164 -23.69 18.64 -4.04
N MET A 165 -23.76 18.08 -2.83
CA MET A 165 -24.71 17.02 -2.49
C MET A 165 -26.16 17.52 -2.60
N ALA A 166 -26.45 18.70 -2.07
CA ALA A 166 -27.79 19.31 -2.16
C ALA A 166 -28.17 19.61 -3.62
N GLU A 167 -27.26 20.16 -4.42
CA GLU A 167 -27.48 20.41 -5.85
C GLU A 167 -27.73 19.13 -6.66
N ALA A 168 -27.16 17.99 -6.23
CA ALA A 168 -27.36 16.69 -6.84
C ALA A 168 -28.65 15.98 -6.34
N GLY A 169 -29.42 16.60 -5.41
CA GLY A 169 -30.61 16.00 -4.83
C GLY A 169 -30.38 15.01 -3.69
N TYR A 170 -29.19 15.02 -3.10
CA TYR A 170 -28.78 14.14 -2.01
C TYR A 170 -28.40 14.92 -0.74
N ALA A 171 -29.18 15.94 -0.38
CA ALA A 171 -28.91 16.79 0.80
C ALA A 171 -28.84 15.99 2.10
N ASP A 172 -29.68 14.94 2.22
CA ASP A 172 -29.73 14.05 3.38
C ASP A 172 -28.77 12.85 3.29
N GLY A 173 -27.94 12.80 2.24
CA GLY A 173 -27.01 11.71 1.99
C GLY A 173 -27.60 10.56 1.17
N PHE A 174 -26.88 9.46 1.14
CA PHE A 174 -27.29 8.19 0.48
C PHE A 174 -26.58 7.02 1.14
N GLU A 175 -27.13 5.83 0.96
CA GLU A 175 -26.46 4.58 1.33
C GLU A 175 -25.64 4.04 0.17
N THR A 176 -24.46 3.51 0.48
CA THR A 176 -23.59 2.85 -0.48
C THR A 176 -22.71 1.81 0.19
N THR A 177 -22.10 0.95 -0.61
CA THR A 177 -21.15 -0.07 -0.13
C THR A 177 -19.73 0.34 -0.49
N LEU A 178 -18.85 0.32 0.51
CA LEU A 178 -17.41 0.46 0.30
C LEU A 178 -16.77 -0.94 0.33
N SER A 179 -16.13 -1.32 -0.78
CA SER A 179 -15.34 -2.55 -0.85
C SER A 179 -13.86 -2.21 -0.80
N PHE A 180 -13.11 -2.94 -0.01
CA PHE A 180 -11.67 -2.76 0.12
C PHE A 180 -10.97 -4.10 0.32
N ASP A 181 -9.68 -4.15 0.00
CA ASP A 181 -8.84 -5.31 0.22
C ASP A 181 -8.43 -5.39 1.70
N LEU A 182 -8.62 -6.57 2.32
CA LEU A 182 -8.20 -6.83 3.71
C LEU A 182 -6.69 -6.64 3.93
N GLY A 183 -5.89 -6.71 2.89
CA GLY A 183 -4.46 -6.42 2.96
C GLY A 183 -4.14 -4.95 3.18
N MET A 184 -5.13 -4.06 3.02
CA MET A 184 -5.02 -2.60 3.19
C MET A 184 -5.74 -2.09 4.44
N ALA A 185 -6.32 -2.97 5.24
CA ALA A 185 -7.07 -2.62 6.45
C ALA A 185 -6.18 -2.55 7.70
#